data_ba58ed1cc5c856f45d0fd7a9c62b09a1
#
_entry.id   ba58ed1cc5c856f45d0fd7a9c62b09a1
#
_cell.length_a   1.000
_cell.length_b   1.000
_cell.length_c   1.000
_cell.angle_alpha   90.00
_cell.angle_beta   90.00
_cell.angle_gamma   90.00
#
_symmetry.space_group_name_H-M   'P 1'
#
loop_
_entity.id
_entity.type
_entity.pdbx_description
1 polymer ?
#
loop_
_entity_poly.entity_id
_entity_poly.type
_entity_poly.pdbx_seq_one_letter_code
_entity_poly.pdbx_strand_id
1 'polypeptide(L)'
;MHDHSTPQLIQIEGFEFAKPQVQVAPMHKPHGHETHFMVGLDIGSTTVKAVIVEAATDKVLWQDYQRHETKQPEKSLEFLKRMESDTGINRHNTRMFVTGSGGGAIADRVGAKFVQEVTAVSLAVEKLHPEVYSVIELGGQDAKIIVFKDDDETGRKKKIPSMNDKCAGGTGAVIDKINAKLKIPTDLLADQKYHGVKLHKVAGKCGVFAETDINGLQKVGTPSDELMASLFEAIVLQNLSVLTRGHTLRPHVLLLGGPNSFIRGMREAWQANIPRMWQERKVAVPEGMKPEDLIKVPQNAQYFAALGAIEFGRSEDDCIGCYRGYEGLIDYIEYGRQEEKAKSGGKGLVEDVGAFDAFKETYRRKKFTPATFQKGSTVGGFIGIDGGSTSTKAVLLDEHGEILCKSYQLSNGNPIQDTIDMFENLRKQVEDQNAKLEVLGVATTGYAKDILKDVLNADVALVETVAHIESALKFYEDPHVIVDVGGQDIKIIILHNGRVKDFKLNTQCSAGNGYFLQSTAEGFGLNVNQYADLAFSAQSMPVFGYGCAVFMQSDIVNFQRQGWRAEEILAGLAAV
;
A
#
# COMPACT_ATOMS: atom_id res chain seq x y z
N MET A 1 -31.87 39.27 20.38
CA MET A 1 -32.88 38.23 20.13
C MET A 1 -32.68 37.78 18.69
N HIS A 2 -31.89 36.73 18.45
CA HIS A 2 -31.79 36.06 17.17
C HIS A 2 -32.22 34.61 17.38
N ASP A 3 -33.30 34.30 16.69
CA ASP A 3 -34.01 33.04 16.68
C ASP A 3 -33.18 32.01 15.89
N HIS A 4 -32.74 30.93 16.55
CA HIS A 4 -32.11 29.79 15.91
C HIS A 4 -33.17 28.73 15.62
N SER A 5 -33.79 28.84 14.44
CA SER A 5 -34.66 27.79 13.91
C SER A 5 -33.81 26.61 13.43
N THR A 6 -34.02 25.49 14.07
CA THR A 6 -33.51 24.14 13.68
C THR A 6 -34.01 23.80 12.27
N PRO A 7 -33.18 23.25 11.37
CA PRO A 7 -33.64 22.81 10.06
C PRO A 7 -34.64 21.67 10.20
N GLN A 8 -35.82 21.83 9.65
CA GLN A 8 -36.82 20.76 9.53
C GLN A 8 -36.31 19.70 8.55
N LEU A 9 -36.23 18.46 9.01
CA LEU A 9 -36.05 17.27 8.16
C LEU A 9 -37.23 17.17 7.19
N ILE A 10 -36.95 17.22 5.90
CA ILE A 10 -37.90 16.94 4.85
C ILE A 10 -38.24 15.45 4.92
N GLN A 11 -39.45 15.12 5.37
CA GLN A 11 -40.03 13.79 5.21
C GLN A 11 -40.45 13.62 3.74
N ILE A 12 -39.75 12.76 3.01
CA ILE A 12 -40.20 12.28 1.70
C ILE A 12 -41.18 11.14 1.95
N GLU A 13 -42.47 11.45 1.86
CA GLU A 13 -43.52 10.43 1.86
C GLU A 13 -43.41 9.59 0.57
N GLY A 14 -43.36 8.26 0.73
CA GLY A 14 -43.59 7.34 -0.39
C GLY A 14 -42.45 6.41 -0.77
N PHE A 15 -41.37 6.28 0.00
CA PHE A 15 -40.37 5.19 -0.18
C PHE A 15 -40.44 4.20 0.98
N GLU A 16 -41.26 3.16 0.85
CA GLU A 16 -41.07 1.94 1.62
C GLU A 16 -39.84 1.20 1.08
N PHE A 17 -38.75 1.23 1.85
CA PHE A 17 -37.66 0.27 1.63
C PHE A 17 -38.20 -1.12 1.93
N ALA A 18 -38.49 -1.88 0.89
CA ALA A 18 -38.71 -3.32 1.04
C ALA A 18 -37.44 -3.90 1.71
N LYS A 19 -37.53 -4.25 2.99
CA LYS A 19 -36.49 -5.02 3.65
C LYS A 19 -36.34 -6.31 2.83
N PRO A 20 -35.17 -6.63 2.27
CA PRO A 20 -34.97 -7.93 1.67
C PRO A 20 -35.23 -8.95 2.77
N GLN A 21 -36.30 -9.71 2.66
CA GLN A 21 -36.49 -10.93 3.44
C GLN A 21 -35.45 -11.93 2.91
N VAL A 22 -34.22 -11.86 3.43
CA VAL A 22 -33.30 -12.98 3.35
C VAL A 22 -33.94 -14.06 4.23
N GLN A 23 -34.67 -14.98 3.61
CA GLN A 23 -35.00 -16.23 4.25
C GLN A 23 -33.69 -16.98 4.49
N VAL A 24 -33.11 -16.76 5.67
CA VAL A 24 -32.06 -17.64 6.18
C VAL A 24 -32.74 -18.99 6.38
N ALA A 25 -32.47 -19.93 5.49
CA ALA A 25 -32.89 -21.30 5.68
C ALA A 25 -32.42 -21.77 7.06
N PRO A 26 -33.25 -22.41 7.87
CA PRO A 26 -32.84 -22.86 9.19
C PRO A 26 -31.61 -23.75 9.05
N MET A 27 -30.53 -23.37 9.70
CA MET A 27 -29.29 -24.16 9.73
C MET A 27 -29.60 -25.42 10.58
N HIS A 28 -29.81 -26.53 9.90
CA HIS A 28 -29.93 -27.82 10.57
C HIS A 28 -28.53 -28.40 10.77
N LYS A 29 -28.24 -28.86 11.98
CA LYS A 29 -27.05 -29.65 12.28
C LYS A 29 -27.05 -30.87 11.35
N PRO A 30 -25.98 -31.11 10.57
CA PRO A 30 -25.92 -32.29 9.72
C PRO A 30 -26.09 -33.58 10.53
N HIS A 31 -26.82 -34.54 10.00
CA HIS A 31 -26.97 -35.83 10.65
C HIS A 31 -25.61 -36.46 10.96
N GLY A 32 -25.37 -36.84 12.22
CA GLY A 32 -24.12 -37.47 12.67
C GLY A 32 -22.94 -36.48 12.86
N HIS A 33 -23.18 -35.16 12.92
CA HIS A 33 -22.13 -34.22 13.23
C HIS A 33 -21.80 -34.24 14.74
N GLU A 34 -20.53 -34.51 15.05
CA GLU A 34 -19.96 -34.42 16.40
C GLU A 34 -18.70 -33.53 16.34
N THR A 35 -18.71 -32.42 17.06
CA THR A 35 -17.62 -31.45 16.99
C THR A 35 -16.40 -31.94 17.73
N HIS A 36 -15.39 -32.41 17.01
CA HIS A 36 -14.06 -32.75 17.55
C HIS A 36 -13.06 -31.63 17.34
N PHE A 37 -13.21 -30.86 16.26
CA PHE A 37 -12.29 -29.78 15.87
C PHE A 37 -13.01 -28.45 15.74
N MET A 38 -12.35 -27.40 16.20
CA MET A 38 -12.73 -26.04 15.90
C MET A 38 -11.63 -25.34 15.10
N VAL A 39 -12.01 -24.72 14.00
CA VAL A 39 -11.09 -24.05 13.09
C VAL A 39 -11.36 -22.55 13.10
N GLY A 40 -10.31 -21.79 13.33
CA GLY A 40 -10.29 -20.35 13.11
C GLY A 40 -9.48 -20.03 11.87
N LEU A 41 -10.08 -19.33 10.93
CA LEU A 41 -9.45 -18.92 9.67
C LEU A 41 -9.51 -17.41 9.56
N ASP A 42 -8.36 -16.73 9.60
CA ASP A 42 -8.23 -15.30 9.40
C ASP A 42 -7.71 -15.03 7.98
N ILE A 43 -8.60 -14.50 7.15
CA ILE A 43 -8.33 -14.16 5.76
C ILE A 43 -8.16 -12.65 5.67
N GLY A 44 -6.94 -12.19 5.94
CA GLY A 44 -6.58 -10.78 5.91
C GLY A 44 -6.31 -10.25 4.49
N SER A 45 -5.92 -9.00 4.41
CA SER A 45 -5.64 -8.31 3.15
C SER A 45 -4.37 -8.79 2.44
N THR A 46 -3.41 -9.32 3.18
CA THR A 46 -2.09 -9.75 2.65
C THR A 46 -1.76 -11.20 2.97
N THR A 47 -2.43 -11.77 3.99
CA THR A 47 -2.08 -13.09 4.53
C THR A 47 -3.32 -13.90 4.84
N VAL A 48 -3.20 -15.23 4.76
CA VAL A 48 -4.13 -16.21 5.32
C VAL A 48 -3.46 -16.85 6.53
N LYS A 49 -4.20 -16.97 7.62
CA LYS A 49 -3.76 -17.60 8.86
C LYS A 49 -4.85 -18.55 9.33
N ALA A 50 -4.48 -19.70 9.83
CA ALA A 50 -5.44 -20.63 10.38
C ALA A 50 -4.90 -21.33 11.62
N VAL A 51 -5.83 -21.68 12.50
CA VAL A 51 -5.54 -22.47 13.71
C VAL A 51 -6.62 -23.55 13.81
N ILE A 52 -6.22 -24.78 14.11
CA ILE A 52 -7.10 -25.87 14.45
C ILE A 52 -6.86 -26.22 15.90
N VAL A 53 -7.93 -26.24 16.69
CA VAL A 53 -7.88 -26.71 18.08
C VAL A 53 -8.77 -27.93 18.27
N GLU A 54 -8.36 -28.79 19.19
CA GLU A 54 -9.22 -29.82 19.72
C GLU A 54 -10.34 -29.20 20.55
N ALA A 55 -11.60 -29.49 20.21
CA ALA A 55 -12.75 -28.80 20.78
C ALA A 55 -12.86 -28.96 22.29
N ALA A 56 -12.44 -30.13 22.82
CA ALA A 56 -12.58 -30.51 24.24
C ALA A 56 -11.46 -29.90 25.12
N THR A 57 -10.25 -29.67 24.58
CA THR A 57 -9.06 -29.35 25.38
C THR A 57 -8.43 -28.00 25.07
N ASP A 58 -8.87 -27.32 24.03
CA ASP A 58 -8.23 -26.10 23.47
C ASP A 58 -6.80 -26.30 22.97
N LYS A 59 -6.34 -27.54 22.89
CA LYS A 59 -5.01 -27.84 22.38
C LYS A 59 -4.90 -27.45 20.91
N VAL A 60 -3.93 -26.62 20.55
CA VAL A 60 -3.62 -26.31 19.16
C VAL A 60 -2.99 -27.55 18.52
N LEU A 61 -3.62 -28.05 17.47
CA LEU A 61 -3.20 -29.22 16.73
C LEU A 61 -2.47 -28.85 15.44
N TRP A 62 -2.86 -27.75 14.83
CA TRP A 62 -2.30 -27.27 13.58
C TRP A 62 -2.41 -25.75 13.50
N GLN A 63 -1.41 -25.10 12.93
CA GLN A 63 -1.44 -23.67 12.62
C GLN A 63 -0.54 -23.35 11.44
N ASP A 64 -0.93 -22.38 10.63
CA ASP A 64 -0.11 -21.88 9.54
C ASP A 64 -0.40 -20.39 9.26
N TYR A 65 0.61 -19.70 8.70
CA TYR A 65 0.61 -18.29 8.36
C TYR A 65 1.33 -18.11 7.02
N GLN A 66 0.62 -17.68 5.97
CA GLN A 66 1.22 -17.47 4.67
C GLN A 66 0.70 -16.20 3.98
N ARG A 67 1.55 -15.57 3.16
CA ARG A 67 1.12 -14.53 2.22
C ARG A 67 0.34 -15.18 1.08
N HIS A 68 -0.74 -14.52 0.65
CA HIS A 68 -1.58 -15.02 -0.46
C HIS A 68 -1.25 -14.37 -1.81
N GLU A 69 -0.36 -13.38 -1.85
CA GLU A 69 0.11 -12.73 -3.08
C GLU A 69 -1.04 -12.36 -4.03
N THR A 70 -2.08 -11.72 -3.48
CA THR A 70 -3.34 -11.34 -4.13
C THR A 70 -4.28 -12.50 -4.53
N LYS A 71 -3.86 -13.76 -4.37
CA LYS A 71 -4.65 -14.97 -4.66
C LYS A 71 -5.32 -15.49 -3.39
N GLN A 72 -6.14 -14.66 -2.78
CA GLN A 72 -6.76 -14.91 -1.47
C GLN A 72 -7.66 -16.16 -1.43
N PRO A 73 -8.61 -16.39 -2.35
CA PRO A 73 -9.41 -17.60 -2.36
C PRO A 73 -8.61 -18.87 -2.66
N GLU A 74 -7.63 -18.79 -3.59
CA GLU A 74 -6.77 -19.93 -3.93
C GLU A 74 -5.89 -20.34 -2.75
N LYS A 75 -5.33 -19.35 -2.03
CA LYS A 75 -4.55 -19.62 -0.81
C LYS A 75 -5.42 -20.20 0.29
N SER A 76 -6.65 -19.71 0.45
CA SER A 76 -7.61 -20.27 1.39
C SER A 76 -7.99 -21.72 1.04
N LEU A 77 -8.17 -22.02 -0.25
CA LEU A 77 -8.40 -23.39 -0.74
C LEU A 77 -7.19 -24.30 -0.45
N GLU A 78 -5.99 -23.82 -0.65
CA GLU A 78 -4.76 -24.56 -0.30
C GLU A 78 -4.73 -24.89 1.20
N PHE A 79 -5.04 -23.91 2.06
CA PHE A 79 -5.11 -24.12 3.51
C PHE A 79 -6.15 -25.19 3.88
N LEU A 80 -7.37 -25.11 3.31
CA LEU A 80 -8.43 -26.08 3.58
C LEU A 80 -8.03 -27.50 3.19
N LYS A 81 -7.44 -27.69 2.01
CA LYS A 81 -6.94 -28.99 1.55
C LYS A 81 -5.86 -29.56 2.48
N ARG A 82 -4.90 -28.72 2.90
CA ARG A 82 -3.85 -29.13 3.84
C ARG A 82 -4.41 -29.47 5.22
N MET A 83 -5.34 -28.65 5.74
CA MET A 83 -5.98 -28.92 7.01
C MET A 83 -6.73 -30.26 7.00
N GLU A 84 -7.48 -30.57 5.95
CA GLU A 84 -8.14 -31.89 5.82
C GLU A 84 -7.13 -33.03 5.75
N SER A 85 -6.07 -32.87 4.95
CA SER A 85 -5.02 -33.89 4.81
C SER A 85 -4.24 -34.13 6.08
N ASP A 86 -3.84 -33.05 6.77
CA ASP A 86 -2.88 -33.13 7.88
C ASP A 86 -3.56 -33.53 9.21
N THR A 87 -4.84 -33.18 9.39
CA THR A 87 -5.52 -33.34 10.67
C THR A 87 -6.80 -34.20 10.63
N GLY A 88 -7.30 -34.48 9.44
CA GLY A 88 -8.53 -35.27 9.27
C GLY A 88 -9.81 -34.50 9.59
N ILE A 89 -9.78 -33.14 9.59
CA ILE A 89 -11.00 -32.34 9.67
C ILE A 89 -11.91 -32.65 8.47
N ASN A 90 -13.21 -32.64 8.69
CA ASN A 90 -14.20 -32.92 7.65
C ASN A 90 -15.58 -32.38 8.06
N ARG A 91 -16.59 -32.55 7.18
CA ARG A 91 -17.96 -32.05 7.37
C ARG A 91 -18.72 -32.68 8.55
N HIS A 92 -18.24 -33.77 9.14
CA HIS A 92 -18.90 -34.48 10.23
C HIS A 92 -18.31 -34.18 11.61
N ASN A 93 -17.08 -33.62 11.66
CA ASN A 93 -16.35 -33.45 12.91
C ASN A 93 -15.84 -32.01 13.17
N THR A 94 -16.15 -31.05 12.29
CA THR A 94 -15.52 -29.74 12.34
C THR A 94 -16.52 -28.59 12.33
N ARG A 95 -16.31 -27.62 13.22
CA ARG A 95 -16.91 -26.29 13.14
C ARG A 95 -15.82 -25.28 12.74
N MET A 96 -16.17 -24.38 11.83
CA MET A 96 -15.23 -23.39 11.27
C MET A 96 -15.76 -21.97 11.42
N PHE A 97 -14.89 -21.07 11.85
CA PHE A 97 -15.17 -19.66 12.06
C PHE A 97 -14.15 -18.84 11.28
N VAL A 98 -14.63 -17.95 10.44
CA VAL A 98 -13.81 -17.17 9.52
C VAL A 98 -13.87 -15.71 9.90
N THR A 99 -12.72 -15.06 9.91
CA THR A 99 -12.58 -13.61 10.14
C THR A 99 -11.66 -12.98 9.12
N GLY A 100 -11.39 -11.69 9.28
CA GLY A 100 -10.55 -10.93 8.36
C GLY A 100 -11.33 -10.33 7.19
N SER A 101 -10.73 -9.34 6.56
CA SER A 101 -11.38 -8.54 5.51
C SER A 101 -11.80 -9.32 4.25
N GLY A 102 -11.18 -10.47 3.99
CA GLY A 102 -11.54 -11.40 2.89
C GLY A 102 -12.46 -12.54 3.32
N GLY A 103 -12.71 -12.67 4.62
CA GLY A 103 -13.41 -13.83 5.19
C GLY A 103 -14.87 -13.96 4.78
N GLY A 104 -15.58 -12.84 4.61
CA GLY A 104 -17.00 -12.82 4.31
C GLY A 104 -17.37 -13.56 3.01
N ALA A 105 -16.58 -13.34 1.95
CA ALA A 105 -16.83 -13.99 0.66
C ALA A 105 -16.58 -15.50 0.68
N ILE A 106 -15.77 -16.00 1.60
CA ILE A 106 -15.35 -17.40 1.69
C ILE A 106 -16.19 -18.19 2.69
N ALA A 107 -16.60 -17.55 3.79
CA ALA A 107 -17.31 -18.21 4.89
C ALA A 107 -18.51 -19.01 4.42
N ASP A 108 -19.40 -18.41 3.65
CA ASP A 108 -20.63 -19.08 3.18
C ASP A 108 -20.34 -20.25 2.22
N ARG A 109 -19.22 -20.17 1.47
CA ARG A 109 -18.84 -21.19 0.48
C ARG A 109 -18.39 -22.50 1.13
N VAL A 110 -17.87 -22.40 2.35
CA VAL A 110 -17.37 -23.57 3.11
C VAL A 110 -18.24 -23.93 4.32
N GLY A 111 -19.37 -23.26 4.51
CA GLY A 111 -20.28 -23.48 5.65
C GLY A 111 -19.78 -22.90 6.97
N ALA A 112 -18.76 -22.04 6.92
CA ALA A 112 -18.23 -21.36 8.09
C ALA A 112 -19.11 -20.16 8.52
N LYS A 113 -18.99 -19.77 9.79
CA LYS A 113 -19.56 -18.53 10.29
C LYS A 113 -18.55 -17.39 10.21
N PHE A 114 -18.93 -16.29 9.57
CA PHE A 114 -18.11 -15.08 9.60
C PHE A 114 -18.20 -14.38 10.95
N VAL A 115 -17.06 -13.98 11.49
CA VAL A 115 -16.90 -13.25 12.75
C VAL A 115 -16.21 -11.93 12.48
N GLN A 116 -16.76 -10.84 13.00
CA GLN A 116 -16.13 -9.52 12.88
C GLN A 116 -14.77 -9.53 13.56
N GLU A 117 -13.75 -9.02 12.87
CA GLU A 117 -12.35 -9.11 13.27
C GLU A 117 -12.06 -8.48 14.63
N VAL A 118 -12.65 -7.29 14.89
CA VAL A 118 -12.53 -6.62 16.20
C VAL A 118 -13.14 -7.48 17.33
N THR A 119 -14.25 -8.15 17.06
CA THR A 119 -14.89 -9.07 18.03
C THR A 119 -13.98 -10.26 18.29
N ALA A 120 -13.45 -10.87 17.24
CA ALA A 120 -12.55 -12.00 17.34
C ALA A 120 -11.30 -11.64 18.16
N VAL A 121 -10.59 -10.58 17.79
CA VAL A 121 -9.39 -10.15 18.52
C VAL A 121 -9.70 -9.86 20.00
N SER A 122 -10.82 -9.19 20.28
CA SER A 122 -11.21 -8.88 21.67
C SER A 122 -11.42 -10.13 22.49
N LEU A 123 -12.11 -11.15 21.95
CA LEU A 123 -12.38 -12.42 22.65
C LEU A 123 -11.09 -13.20 22.92
N ALA A 124 -10.17 -13.24 21.96
CA ALA A 124 -8.87 -13.87 22.17
C ALA A 124 -8.09 -13.20 23.30
N VAL A 125 -8.07 -11.86 23.31
CA VAL A 125 -7.35 -11.08 24.33
C VAL A 125 -7.98 -11.30 25.71
N GLU A 126 -9.31 -11.23 25.83
CA GLU A 126 -10.01 -11.46 27.12
C GLU A 126 -9.73 -12.85 27.68
N LYS A 127 -9.65 -13.88 26.83
CA LYS A 127 -9.36 -15.25 27.24
C LYS A 127 -7.89 -15.45 27.62
N LEU A 128 -6.98 -15.01 26.78
CA LEU A 128 -5.56 -15.32 26.89
C LEU A 128 -4.78 -14.32 27.75
N HIS A 129 -5.25 -13.07 27.82
CA HIS A 129 -4.60 -11.95 28.51
C HIS A 129 -5.61 -11.06 29.23
N PRO A 130 -6.31 -11.58 30.26
CA PRO A 130 -7.34 -10.82 30.97
C PRO A 130 -6.80 -9.56 31.70
N GLU A 131 -5.49 -9.49 31.94
CA GLU A 131 -4.82 -8.33 32.53
C GLU A 131 -4.67 -7.15 31.57
N VAL A 132 -4.89 -7.34 30.27
CA VAL A 132 -4.64 -6.33 29.22
C VAL A 132 -5.76 -5.30 29.17
N TYR A 133 -5.37 -4.03 28.98
CA TYR A 133 -6.28 -2.90 28.85
C TYR A 133 -6.17 -2.17 27.50
N SER A 134 -5.15 -2.46 26.72
CA SER A 134 -5.01 -1.86 25.39
C SER A 134 -4.41 -2.86 24.41
N VAL A 135 -4.93 -2.85 23.20
CA VAL A 135 -4.44 -3.70 22.10
C VAL A 135 -4.17 -2.81 20.90
N ILE A 136 -3.05 -3.03 20.25
CA ILE A 136 -2.69 -2.41 19.00
C ILE A 136 -2.38 -3.52 18.00
N GLU A 137 -3.23 -3.67 16.99
CA GLU A 137 -3.01 -4.61 15.90
C GLU A 137 -2.63 -3.85 14.63
N LEU A 138 -1.47 -4.19 14.06
CA LEU A 138 -1.09 -3.75 12.73
C LEU A 138 -1.27 -4.89 11.74
N GLY A 139 -2.26 -4.75 10.87
CA GLY A 139 -2.48 -5.64 9.74
C GLY A 139 -1.67 -5.23 8.51
N GLY A 140 -1.94 -5.90 7.40
CA GLY A 140 -1.34 -5.55 6.11
C GLY A 140 -1.87 -4.23 5.58
N GLN A 141 -3.18 -3.99 5.66
CA GLN A 141 -3.81 -2.77 5.13
C GLN A 141 -4.74 -2.08 6.12
N ASP A 142 -4.90 -2.63 7.28
CA ASP A 142 -5.70 -2.11 8.36
C ASP A 142 -4.88 -1.98 9.64
N ALA A 143 -5.33 -1.13 10.52
CA ALA A 143 -4.79 -0.97 11.87
C ALA A 143 -5.95 -0.84 12.85
N LYS A 144 -5.80 -1.43 14.02
CA LYS A 144 -6.83 -1.43 15.06
C LYS A 144 -6.23 -1.07 16.41
N ILE A 145 -6.98 -0.27 17.16
CA ILE A 145 -6.70 -0.05 18.58
C ILE A 145 -7.97 -0.41 19.35
N ILE A 146 -7.85 -1.25 20.37
CA ILE A 146 -8.94 -1.61 21.26
C ILE A 146 -8.54 -1.20 22.67
N VAL A 147 -9.34 -0.33 23.28
CA VAL A 147 -9.16 0.07 24.68
C VAL A 147 -10.24 -0.61 25.52
N PHE A 148 -9.83 -1.32 26.56
CA PHE A 148 -10.72 -1.94 27.53
C PHE A 148 -10.89 -1.02 28.73
N LYS A 149 -12.12 -0.83 29.18
CA LYS A 149 -12.46 -0.10 30.40
C LYS A 149 -13.25 -1.03 31.32
N ASP A 150 -12.96 -0.96 32.59
CA ASP A 150 -13.75 -1.66 33.57
C ASP A 150 -15.17 -1.10 33.56
N ASP A 151 -16.16 -1.95 33.62
CA ASP A 151 -17.58 -1.60 33.73
C ASP A 151 -18.06 -2.03 35.11
N ASP A 152 -18.20 -1.04 35.99
CA ASP A 152 -18.56 -1.24 37.40
C ASP A 152 -19.99 -1.82 37.56
N GLU A 153 -20.86 -1.67 36.55
CA GLU A 153 -22.24 -2.16 36.59
C GLU A 153 -22.32 -3.66 36.26
N THR A 154 -21.51 -4.12 35.30
CA THR A 154 -21.59 -5.50 34.81
C THR A 154 -20.44 -6.38 35.30
N GLY A 155 -19.40 -5.81 35.89
CA GLY A 155 -18.16 -6.50 36.27
C GLY A 155 -17.35 -7.02 35.08
N ARG A 156 -17.70 -6.63 33.86
CA ARG A 156 -17.02 -6.97 32.60
C ARG A 156 -16.24 -5.78 32.06
N LYS A 157 -15.35 -6.02 31.11
CA LYS A 157 -14.65 -4.94 30.42
C LYS A 157 -15.49 -4.44 29.23
N LYS A 158 -15.74 -3.13 29.21
CA LYS A 158 -16.30 -2.44 28.03
C LYS A 158 -15.21 -2.25 26.98
N LYS A 159 -15.51 -2.65 25.76
CA LYS A 159 -14.60 -2.57 24.60
C LYS A 159 -14.85 -1.29 23.82
N ILE A 160 -13.79 -0.53 23.55
CA ILE A 160 -13.82 0.68 22.73
C ILE A 160 -12.89 0.45 21.54
N PRO A 161 -13.40 -0.10 20.45
CA PRO A 161 -12.60 -0.35 19.27
C PRO A 161 -12.49 0.90 18.39
N SER A 162 -11.36 1.05 17.76
CA SER A 162 -11.14 1.96 16.66
C SER A 162 -10.34 1.25 15.59
N MET A 163 -10.81 1.34 14.36
CA MET A 163 -10.20 0.67 13.21
C MET A 163 -10.04 1.66 12.07
N ASN A 164 -8.92 1.56 11.36
CA ASN A 164 -8.70 2.20 10.09
C ASN A 164 -8.63 1.10 9.01
N ASP A 165 -9.74 0.86 8.35
CA ASP A 165 -9.93 -0.14 7.29
C ASP A 165 -9.94 0.48 5.87
N LYS A 166 -9.95 1.82 5.80
CA LYS A 166 -10.07 2.57 4.55
C LYS A 166 -8.76 3.13 4.03
N CYS A 167 -7.74 3.21 4.89
CA CYS A 167 -6.47 3.84 4.55
C CYS A 167 -5.30 2.94 4.98
N ALA A 168 -4.51 2.46 4.01
CA ALA A 168 -3.31 1.68 4.28
C ALA A 168 -2.17 2.49 4.93
N GLY A 169 -2.32 3.81 5.06
CA GLY A 169 -1.39 4.65 5.81
C GLY A 169 -1.29 4.19 7.27
N GLY A 170 -0.08 4.03 7.78
CA GLY A 170 0.14 3.54 9.14
C GLY A 170 0.00 2.02 9.29
N THR A 171 0.13 1.23 8.23
CA THR A 171 -0.02 -0.23 8.22
C THR A 171 1.18 -0.94 7.63
N GLY A 172 1.16 -2.27 7.62
CA GLY A 172 2.21 -3.10 7.03
C GLY A 172 2.45 -2.84 5.54
N ALA A 173 1.41 -2.48 4.78
CA ALA A 173 1.54 -2.20 3.35
C ALA A 173 2.47 -1.01 3.07
N VAL A 174 2.46 0.02 3.92
CA VAL A 174 3.41 1.14 3.77
C VAL A 174 4.83 0.71 4.08
N ILE A 175 5.01 -0.16 5.09
CA ILE A 175 6.33 -0.72 5.41
C ILE A 175 6.86 -1.54 4.23
N ASP A 176 6.06 -2.47 3.70
CA ASP A 176 6.43 -3.32 2.56
C ASP A 176 6.78 -2.46 1.33
N LYS A 177 5.98 -1.43 1.05
CA LYS A 177 6.20 -0.51 -0.07
C LYS A 177 7.52 0.25 0.04
N ILE A 178 7.78 0.83 1.20
CA ILE A 178 9.02 1.59 1.43
C ILE A 178 10.22 0.64 1.47
N ASN A 179 10.08 -0.53 2.08
CA ASN A 179 11.12 -1.56 2.09
C ASN A 179 11.54 -1.97 0.68
N ALA A 180 10.57 -2.27 -0.19
CA ALA A 180 10.81 -2.60 -1.59
C ALA A 180 11.54 -1.45 -2.33
N LYS A 181 11.11 -0.22 -2.09
CA LYS A 181 11.73 0.98 -2.66
C LYS A 181 13.17 1.18 -2.23
N LEU A 182 13.46 0.99 -0.94
CA LEU A 182 14.81 1.08 -0.40
C LEU A 182 15.68 -0.13 -0.77
N LYS A 183 15.08 -1.14 -1.44
CA LYS A 183 15.74 -2.40 -1.85
C LYS A 183 16.37 -3.13 -0.66
N ILE A 184 15.74 -3.05 0.52
CA ILE A 184 16.20 -3.78 1.69
C ILE A 184 15.74 -5.23 1.56
N PRO A 185 16.64 -6.23 1.63
CA PRO A 185 16.26 -7.64 1.64
C PRO A 185 15.25 -7.95 2.75
N THR A 186 14.28 -8.81 2.47
CA THR A 186 13.16 -9.08 3.40
C THR A 186 13.61 -9.69 4.73
N ASP A 187 14.68 -10.48 4.71
CA ASP A 187 15.33 -11.04 5.90
C ASP A 187 15.96 -9.95 6.78
N LEU A 188 16.48 -8.88 6.20
CA LEU A 188 17.04 -7.75 6.94
C LEU A 188 15.97 -6.81 7.50
N LEU A 189 14.74 -6.82 6.96
CA LEU A 189 13.65 -6.00 7.49
C LEU A 189 13.29 -6.39 8.93
N ALA A 190 13.32 -7.68 9.25
CA ALA A 190 13.02 -8.18 10.59
C ALA A 190 13.96 -7.61 11.67
N ASP A 191 15.23 -7.43 11.31
CA ASP A 191 16.29 -6.95 12.20
C ASP A 191 16.48 -5.43 12.20
N GLN A 192 15.74 -4.69 11.37
CA GLN A 192 15.79 -3.22 11.36
C GLN A 192 15.52 -2.68 12.76
N LYS A 193 16.39 -1.75 13.20
CA LYS A 193 16.34 -1.16 14.55
C LYS A 193 15.64 0.19 14.51
N TYR A 194 15.12 0.57 15.67
CA TYR A 194 14.67 1.93 15.92
C TYR A 194 15.56 2.61 16.97
N HIS A 195 15.94 1.90 18.05
CA HIS A 195 16.80 2.47 19.07
C HIS A 195 18.22 2.71 18.59
N GLY A 196 18.76 3.88 18.91
CA GLY A 196 20.13 4.27 18.55
C GLY A 196 20.31 4.70 17.10
N VAL A 197 19.22 4.78 16.32
CA VAL A 197 19.22 5.25 14.94
C VAL A 197 18.74 6.70 14.90
N LYS A 198 19.34 7.52 14.04
CA LYS A 198 18.94 8.93 13.86
C LYS A 198 17.59 9.01 13.17
N LEU A 199 16.65 9.74 13.77
CA LEU A 199 15.32 9.94 13.21
C LEU A 199 15.25 11.26 12.43
N HIS A 200 14.54 11.22 11.31
CA HIS A 200 14.23 12.36 10.48
C HIS A 200 12.73 12.67 10.54
N LYS A 201 12.37 13.92 10.25
CA LYS A 201 10.97 14.32 10.24
C LYS A 201 10.27 13.70 9.02
N VAL A 202 9.36 12.78 9.29
CA VAL A 202 8.49 12.12 8.30
C VAL A 202 7.05 12.32 8.73
N ALA A 203 6.16 12.62 7.78
CA ALA A 203 4.76 12.91 8.08
C ALA A 203 4.03 11.70 8.70
N GLY A 204 3.57 11.86 9.94
CA GLY A 204 2.84 10.85 10.69
C GLY A 204 1.31 10.93 10.54
N LYS A 205 0.77 11.57 9.49
CA LYS A 205 -0.69 11.70 9.29
C LYS A 205 -1.22 11.04 8.03
N CYS A 206 -0.35 10.72 7.09
CA CYS A 206 -0.72 10.12 5.80
C CYS A 206 0.45 9.33 5.24
N GLY A 207 0.23 8.07 4.84
CA GLY A 207 1.26 7.21 4.25
C GLY A 207 1.86 7.77 2.96
N VAL A 208 1.08 8.52 2.14
CA VAL A 208 1.59 9.17 0.93
C VAL A 208 2.53 10.32 1.27
N PHE A 209 2.22 11.11 2.29
CA PHE A 209 3.13 12.16 2.73
C PHE A 209 4.39 11.58 3.36
N ALA A 210 4.27 10.53 4.16
CA ALA A 210 5.42 9.80 4.71
C ALA A 210 6.35 9.32 3.58
N GLU A 211 5.77 8.74 2.53
CA GLU A 211 6.51 8.28 1.36
C GLU A 211 7.20 9.45 0.61
N THR A 212 6.51 10.57 0.45
CA THR A 212 7.07 11.78 -0.19
C THR A 212 8.26 12.32 0.61
N ASP A 213 8.14 12.38 1.94
CA ASP A 213 9.21 12.82 2.82
C ASP A 213 10.42 11.88 2.77
N ILE A 214 10.19 10.56 2.80
CA ILE A 214 11.25 9.55 2.66
C ILE A 214 11.96 9.69 1.32
N ASN A 215 11.22 9.93 0.24
CA ASN A 215 11.79 10.20 -1.05
C ASN A 215 12.71 11.43 -1.04
N GLY A 216 12.29 12.50 -0.39
CA GLY A 216 13.09 13.71 -0.22
C GLY A 216 14.39 13.43 0.54
N LEU A 217 14.28 12.70 1.65
CA LEU A 217 15.43 12.33 2.48
C LEU A 217 16.40 11.37 1.76
N GLN A 218 15.87 10.40 1.01
CA GLN A 218 16.69 9.48 0.21
C GLN A 218 17.55 10.24 -0.83
N LYS A 219 17.00 11.27 -1.46
CA LYS A 219 17.71 12.09 -2.46
C LYS A 219 18.88 12.87 -1.88
N VAL A 220 18.81 13.25 -0.62
CA VAL A 220 19.93 13.91 0.06
C VAL A 220 20.90 12.92 0.71
N GLY A 221 20.76 11.63 0.38
CA GLY A 221 21.71 10.58 0.78
C GLY A 221 21.50 10.05 2.20
N THR A 222 20.31 10.20 2.78
CA THR A 222 20.01 9.63 4.11
C THR A 222 20.08 8.10 4.07
N PRO A 223 20.79 7.45 4.99
CA PRO A 223 20.91 5.99 5.06
C PRO A 223 19.55 5.27 5.18
N SER A 224 19.43 4.07 4.60
CA SER A 224 18.17 3.32 4.56
C SER A 224 17.66 2.91 5.92
N ASP A 225 18.54 2.62 6.88
CA ASP A 225 18.19 2.30 8.26
C ASP A 225 17.58 3.52 9.00
N GLU A 226 18.14 4.73 8.79
CA GLU A 226 17.58 5.97 9.32
C GLU A 226 16.20 6.26 8.71
N LEU A 227 16.01 6.00 7.42
CA LEU A 227 14.73 6.15 6.73
C LEU A 227 13.67 5.18 7.27
N MET A 228 14.04 3.91 7.47
CA MET A 228 13.13 2.90 8.02
C MET A 228 12.76 3.20 9.48
N ALA A 229 13.72 3.59 10.32
CA ALA A 229 13.43 3.99 11.70
C ALA A 229 12.50 5.20 11.76
N SER A 230 12.69 6.18 10.88
CA SER A 230 11.81 7.36 10.76
C SER A 230 10.41 7.00 10.28
N LEU A 231 10.28 5.99 9.40
CA LEU A 231 9.00 5.44 8.98
C LEU A 231 8.27 4.75 10.14
N PHE A 232 8.97 3.95 10.95
CA PHE A 232 8.37 3.31 12.13
C PHE A 232 7.82 4.33 13.11
N GLU A 233 8.58 5.41 13.37
CA GLU A 233 8.12 6.55 14.17
C GLU A 233 6.83 7.17 13.60
N ALA A 234 6.81 7.46 12.30
CA ALA A 234 5.67 8.06 11.62
C ALA A 234 4.42 7.17 11.71
N ILE A 235 4.57 5.85 11.52
CA ILE A 235 3.49 4.86 11.64
C ILE A 235 2.90 4.84 13.06
N VAL A 236 3.76 4.82 14.06
CA VAL A 236 3.34 4.83 15.48
C VAL A 236 2.57 6.11 15.79
N LEU A 237 3.13 7.27 15.45
CA LEU A 237 2.49 8.57 15.70
C LEU A 237 1.17 8.71 14.95
N GLN A 238 1.06 8.22 13.73
CA GLN A 238 -0.18 8.21 12.97
C GLN A 238 -1.27 7.41 13.68
N ASN A 239 -0.97 6.18 14.06
CA ASN A 239 -1.95 5.32 14.74
C ASN A 239 -2.35 5.90 16.10
N LEU A 240 -1.40 6.40 16.90
CA LEU A 240 -1.69 7.05 18.18
C LEU A 240 -2.57 8.30 18.00
N SER A 241 -2.36 9.10 16.96
CA SER A 241 -3.13 10.32 16.73
C SER A 241 -4.54 10.04 16.19
N VAL A 242 -4.69 9.07 15.31
CA VAL A 242 -5.95 8.81 14.58
C VAL A 242 -6.84 7.81 15.31
N LEU A 243 -6.27 6.69 15.76
CA LEU A 243 -7.06 5.56 16.26
C LEU A 243 -7.37 5.63 17.75
N THR A 244 -6.63 6.40 18.53
CA THR A 244 -6.99 6.56 19.95
C THR A 244 -8.29 7.34 20.13
N ARG A 245 -8.69 8.17 19.18
CA ARG A 245 -9.92 9.00 19.22
C ARG A 245 -10.11 9.74 20.54
N GLY A 246 -9.02 10.29 21.08
CA GLY A 246 -9.02 10.97 22.38
C GLY A 246 -8.95 10.05 23.61
N HIS A 247 -9.04 8.72 23.43
CA HIS A 247 -8.79 7.79 24.53
C HIS A 247 -7.29 7.63 24.75
N THR A 248 -6.92 7.42 26.00
CA THR A 248 -5.54 7.13 26.36
C THR A 248 -5.35 5.63 26.49
N LEU A 249 -4.29 5.12 25.86
CA LEU A 249 -3.90 3.72 26.07
C LEU A 249 -3.57 3.50 27.54
N ARG A 250 -4.14 2.47 28.14
CA ARG A 250 -3.85 2.09 29.53
C ARG A 250 -2.64 1.15 29.57
N PRO A 251 -1.87 1.10 30.67
CA PRO A 251 -0.80 0.12 30.86
C PRO A 251 -1.27 -1.31 30.61
N HIS A 252 -0.34 -2.22 30.34
CA HIS A 252 -0.56 -3.55 29.80
C HIS A 252 -1.11 -3.50 28.37
N VAL A 253 -0.23 -3.11 27.43
CA VAL A 253 -0.52 -3.03 26.00
C VAL A 253 -0.04 -4.29 25.30
N LEU A 254 -0.91 -4.91 24.51
CA LEU A 254 -0.52 -5.97 23.56
C LEU A 254 -0.35 -5.40 22.17
N LEU A 255 0.74 -5.79 21.54
CA LEU A 255 1.05 -5.53 20.15
C LEU A 255 0.77 -6.80 19.34
N LEU A 256 -0.19 -6.73 18.42
CA LEU A 256 -0.63 -7.84 17.58
C LEU A 256 -0.40 -7.53 16.08
N GLY A 257 -0.54 -8.55 15.26
CA GLY A 257 -0.39 -8.47 13.81
C GLY A 257 1.04 -8.66 13.33
N GLY A 258 1.21 -8.92 12.03
CA GLY A 258 2.49 -9.28 11.42
C GLY A 258 3.61 -8.26 11.64
N PRO A 259 3.43 -6.97 11.31
CA PRO A 259 4.47 -5.96 11.51
C PRO A 259 4.99 -5.90 12.94
N ASN A 260 4.10 -5.96 13.94
CA ASN A 260 4.48 -5.95 15.33
C ASN A 260 5.18 -7.25 15.78
N SER A 261 4.80 -8.39 15.17
CA SER A 261 5.36 -9.70 15.51
C SER A 261 6.75 -9.90 14.94
N PHE A 262 6.98 -9.46 13.70
CA PHE A 262 8.18 -9.83 12.96
C PHE A 262 9.22 -8.72 12.84
N ILE A 263 8.84 -7.42 12.96
CA ILE A 263 9.77 -6.31 12.77
C ILE A 263 10.19 -5.74 14.14
N ARG A 264 11.47 -5.88 14.44
CA ARG A 264 12.07 -5.41 15.69
C ARG A 264 11.86 -3.91 15.89
N GLY A 265 12.16 -3.09 14.90
CA GLY A 265 12.07 -1.63 14.99
C GLY A 265 10.66 -1.12 15.23
N MET A 266 9.62 -1.82 14.73
CA MET A 266 8.24 -1.48 15.04
C MET A 266 7.93 -1.64 16.54
N ARG A 267 8.36 -2.73 17.15
CA ARG A 267 8.18 -2.95 18.61
C ARG A 267 8.92 -1.88 19.42
N GLU A 268 10.17 -1.61 19.04
CA GLU A 268 11.00 -0.59 19.69
C GLU A 268 10.36 0.81 19.56
N ALA A 269 9.77 1.14 18.42
CA ALA A 269 9.09 2.41 18.21
C ALA A 269 7.84 2.57 19.10
N TRP A 270 7.03 1.51 19.25
CA TRP A 270 5.91 1.51 20.19
C TRP A 270 6.38 1.67 21.64
N GLN A 271 7.41 0.93 22.04
CA GLN A 271 7.99 0.98 23.39
C GLN A 271 8.63 2.33 23.72
N ALA A 272 9.05 3.10 22.72
CA ALA A 272 9.54 4.46 22.91
C ALA A 272 8.41 5.50 23.01
N ASN A 273 7.37 5.39 22.18
CA ASN A 273 6.37 6.45 22.02
C ASN A 273 5.19 6.33 23.00
N ILE A 274 4.76 5.13 23.35
CA ILE A 274 3.65 4.96 24.31
C ILE A 274 4.03 5.48 25.71
N PRO A 275 5.22 5.20 26.28
CA PRO A 275 5.65 5.79 27.54
C PRO A 275 5.70 7.32 27.53
N ARG A 276 6.14 7.94 26.42
CA ARG A 276 6.10 9.41 26.29
C ARG A 276 4.67 9.93 26.39
N MET A 277 3.73 9.31 25.69
CA MET A 277 2.31 9.65 25.78
C MET A 277 1.76 9.46 27.19
N TRP A 278 2.14 8.39 27.91
CA TRP A 278 1.73 8.18 29.30
C TRP A 278 2.26 9.29 30.22
N GLN A 279 3.52 9.68 30.04
CA GLN A 279 4.12 10.79 30.80
C GLN A 279 3.38 12.10 30.53
N GLU A 280 3.14 12.44 29.27
CA GLU A 280 2.43 13.67 28.87
C GLU A 280 0.99 13.72 29.41
N ARG A 281 0.31 12.56 29.42
CA ARG A 281 -1.08 12.44 29.89
C ARG A 281 -1.20 12.06 31.35
N LYS A 282 -0.09 12.00 32.09
CA LYS A 282 -0.03 11.67 33.54
C LYS A 282 -0.72 10.32 33.85
N VAL A 283 -0.53 9.32 33.02
CA VAL A 283 -1.03 7.96 33.24
C VAL A 283 -0.19 7.30 34.35
N ALA A 284 -0.85 6.74 35.35
CA ALA A 284 -0.17 5.98 36.39
C ALA A 284 0.39 4.67 35.83
N VAL A 285 1.68 4.45 35.98
CA VAL A 285 2.35 3.19 35.69
C VAL A 285 2.48 2.40 36.98
N PRO A 286 2.25 1.07 36.99
CA PRO A 286 2.39 0.26 38.20
C PRO A 286 3.77 0.41 38.83
N GLU A 287 3.80 0.52 40.14
CA GLU A 287 5.03 0.75 40.90
C GLU A 287 6.03 -0.41 40.70
N GLY A 288 7.28 -0.09 40.49
CA GLY A 288 8.36 -1.07 40.26
C GLY A 288 8.46 -1.66 38.85
N MET A 289 7.57 -1.26 37.93
CA MET A 289 7.61 -1.71 36.54
C MET A 289 8.19 -0.62 35.64
N LYS A 290 8.99 -1.03 34.64
CA LYS A 290 9.41 -0.11 33.59
C LYS A 290 8.27 0.03 32.57
N PRO A 291 7.98 1.24 32.11
CA PRO A 291 6.89 1.48 31.14
C PRO A 291 7.00 0.62 29.88
N GLU A 292 8.22 0.40 29.37
CA GLU A 292 8.49 -0.39 28.18
C GLU A 292 8.10 -1.87 28.37
N ASP A 293 8.24 -2.42 29.59
CA ASP A 293 7.91 -3.82 29.91
C ASP A 293 6.39 -4.08 29.93
N LEU A 294 5.59 -3.02 29.96
CA LEU A 294 4.13 -3.08 29.90
C LEU A 294 3.59 -3.11 28.46
N ILE A 295 4.49 -3.09 27.47
CA ILE A 295 4.17 -3.10 26.04
C ILE A 295 4.79 -4.37 25.45
N LYS A 296 3.96 -5.37 25.16
CA LYS A 296 4.42 -6.73 24.84
C LYS A 296 3.84 -7.24 23.53
N VAL A 297 4.63 -8.04 22.84
CA VAL A 297 4.15 -8.92 21.76
C VAL A 297 3.96 -10.31 22.39
N PRO A 298 2.72 -10.81 22.49
CA PRO A 298 2.49 -12.14 23.04
C PRO A 298 2.97 -13.22 22.08
N GLN A 299 3.18 -14.42 22.61
CA GLN A 299 3.40 -15.59 21.78
C GLN A 299 2.19 -15.80 20.86
N ASN A 300 2.42 -16.16 19.61
CA ASN A 300 1.35 -16.36 18.61
C ASN A 300 0.52 -15.09 18.28
N ALA A 301 1.08 -13.91 18.46
CA ALA A 301 0.41 -12.62 18.22
C ALA A 301 -0.26 -12.52 16.83
N GLN A 302 0.26 -13.23 15.84
CA GLN A 302 -0.28 -13.26 14.48
C GLN A 302 -1.56 -14.10 14.32
N TYR A 303 -1.92 -14.92 15.33
CA TYR A 303 -3.08 -15.83 15.28
C TYR A 303 -4.26 -15.38 16.15
N PHE A 304 -4.18 -14.25 16.82
CA PHE A 304 -5.20 -13.81 17.77
C PHE A 304 -6.58 -13.66 17.13
N ALA A 305 -6.67 -13.16 15.90
CA ALA A 305 -7.94 -13.07 15.19
C ALA A 305 -8.54 -14.47 14.92
N ALA A 306 -7.72 -15.43 14.48
CA ALA A 306 -8.16 -16.81 14.25
C ALA A 306 -8.59 -17.51 15.55
N LEU A 307 -7.80 -17.35 16.63
CA LEU A 307 -8.14 -17.91 17.95
C LEU A 307 -9.43 -17.30 18.50
N GLY A 308 -9.62 -15.99 18.34
CA GLY A 308 -10.82 -15.31 18.79
C GLY A 308 -12.07 -15.66 17.98
N ALA A 309 -11.92 -15.99 16.70
CA ALA A 309 -13.01 -16.53 15.90
C ALA A 309 -13.47 -17.90 16.44
N ILE A 310 -12.54 -18.75 16.88
CA ILE A 310 -12.87 -20.00 17.58
C ILE A 310 -13.62 -19.72 18.89
N GLU A 311 -13.13 -18.74 19.66
CA GLU A 311 -13.74 -18.39 20.95
C GLU A 311 -15.16 -17.84 20.78
N PHE A 312 -15.41 -17.06 19.73
CA PHE A 312 -16.76 -16.68 19.34
C PHE A 312 -17.62 -17.91 19.08
N GLY A 313 -17.11 -18.89 18.35
CA GLY A 313 -17.81 -20.11 18.01
C GLY A 313 -18.21 -20.95 19.21
N ARG A 314 -17.48 -20.85 20.34
CA ARG A 314 -17.85 -21.57 21.58
C ARG A 314 -19.12 -21.05 22.23
N SER A 315 -19.46 -19.79 22.01
CA SER A 315 -20.68 -19.17 22.51
C SER A 315 -21.90 -19.36 21.58
N GLU A 316 -21.67 -19.90 20.39
CA GLU A 316 -22.71 -20.11 19.37
C GLU A 316 -23.28 -21.54 19.45
N ASP A 317 -24.53 -21.71 19.01
CA ASP A 317 -25.18 -23.03 18.92
C ASP A 317 -24.35 -23.99 18.06
N ASP A 318 -24.40 -25.27 18.41
CA ASP A 318 -23.64 -26.34 17.74
C ASP A 318 -23.94 -26.53 16.26
N CYS A 319 -25.05 -26.00 15.75
CA CYS A 319 -25.39 -26.02 14.33
C CYS A 319 -24.72 -24.88 13.53
N ILE A 320 -24.08 -23.92 14.21
CA ILE A 320 -23.46 -22.78 13.58
C ILE A 320 -22.00 -23.08 13.26
N GLY A 321 -21.58 -22.76 12.01
CA GLY A 321 -20.20 -22.95 11.55
C GLY A 321 -19.88 -24.41 11.20
N CYS A 322 -20.87 -25.29 10.98
CA CYS A 322 -20.61 -26.65 10.51
C CYS A 322 -19.94 -26.63 9.14
N TYR A 323 -18.70 -27.08 9.10
CA TYR A 323 -17.90 -27.13 7.88
C TYR A 323 -18.55 -28.02 6.82
N ARG A 324 -18.61 -27.56 5.56
CA ARG A 324 -19.28 -28.29 4.46
C ARG A 324 -18.32 -28.87 3.43
N GLY A 325 -17.01 -28.72 3.64
CA GLY A 325 -16.00 -29.01 2.64
C GLY A 325 -15.62 -27.75 1.84
N TYR A 326 -14.68 -27.89 0.96
CA TYR A 326 -14.12 -26.77 0.17
C TYR A 326 -14.64 -26.72 -1.28
N GLU A 327 -15.53 -27.63 -1.67
CA GLU A 327 -16.04 -27.72 -3.05
C GLU A 327 -16.74 -26.44 -3.50
N GLY A 328 -17.52 -25.80 -2.62
CA GLY A 328 -18.16 -24.53 -2.92
C GLY A 328 -17.19 -23.37 -3.13
N LEU A 329 -15.97 -23.47 -2.57
CA LEU A 329 -14.91 -22.50 -2.83
C LEU A 329 -14.25 -22.74 -4.20
N ILE A 330 -14.13 -24.00 -4.65
CA ILE A 330 -13.68 -24.33 -6.01
C ILE A 330 -14.64 -23.73 -7.02
N ASP A 331 -15.94 -23.97 -6.88
CA ASP A 331 -16.97 -23.43 -7.78
C ASP A 331 -16.91 -21.89 -7.86
N TYR A 332 -16.69 -21.24 -6.72
CA TYR A 332 -16.52 -19.79 -6.69
C TYR A 332 -15.27 -19.31 -7.43
N ILE A 333 -14.14 -19.99 -7.27
CA ILE A 333 -12.89 -19.66 -7.95
C ILE A 333 -13.03 -19.83 -9.48
N GLU A 334 -13.70 -20.88 -9.92
CA GLU A 334 -13.82 -21.22 -11.33
C GLU A 334 -14.89 -20.40 -12.06
N TYR A 335 -16.03 -20.17 -11.44
CA TYR A 335 -17.21 -19.57 -12.10
C TYR A 335 -17.75 -18.32 -11.42
N GLY A 336 -17.86 -18.33 -10.09
CA GLY A 336 -18.56 -17.27 -9.34
C GLY A 336 -17.96 -15.88 -9.49
N ARG A 337 -16.64 -15.78 -9.60
CA ARG A 337 -15.95 -14.49 -9.81
C ARG A 337 -16.27 -13.84 -11.15
N GLN A 338 -16.45 -14.62 -12.22
CA GLN A 338 -16.77 -14.08 -13.53
C GLN A 338 -18.16 -13.45 -13.55
N GLU A 339 -19.11 -14.04 -12.83
CA GLU A 339 -20.47 -13.49 -12.70
C GLU A 339 -20.46 -12.16 -11.92
N GLU A 340 -19.68 -12.06 -10.84
CA GLU A 340 -19.55 -10.82 -10.06
C GLU A 340 -18.91 -9.69 -10.89
N LYS A 341 -17.87 -10.01 -11.67
CA LYS A 341 -17.23 -9.06 -12.58
C LYS A 341 -18.19 -8.55 -13.65
N ALA A 342 -18.99 -9.44 -14.26
CA ALA A 342 -19.93 -9.07 -15.30
C ALA A 342 -21.00 -8.06 -14.80
N LYS A 343 -21.31 -8.07 -13.50
CA LYS A 343 -22.30 -7.18 -12.88
C LYS A 343 -21.75 -5.81 -12.49
N SER A 344 -20.45 -5.71 -12.18
CA SER A 344 -19.85 -4.51 -11.56
C SER A 344 -18.82 -3.79 -12.44
N GLY A 345 -18.42 -4.35 -13.57
CA GLY A 345 -17.35 -3.83 -14.44
C GLY A 345 -17.81 -2.86 -15.52
N GLY A 346 -16.87 -2.02 -15.98
CA GLY A 346 -16.98 -1.19 -17.18
C GLY A 346 -16.31 -1.84 -18.41
N LYS A 347 -16.51 -1.25 -19.57
CA LYS A 347 -15.77 -1.63 -20.80
C LYS A 347 -14.29 -1.27 -20.66
N GLY A 348 -13.42 -1.95 -21.41
CA GLY A 348 -12.00 -1.61 -21.47
C GLY A 348 -11.72 -0.19 -22.00
N LEU A 349 -10.45 0.21 -22.00
CA LEU A 349 -10.02 1.55 -22.42
C LEU A 349 -10.27 1.84 -23.90
N VAL A 350 -10.36 0.80 -24.73
CA VAL A 350 -10.65 0.91 -26.16
C VAL A 350 -11.78 -0.05 -26.53
N GLU A 351 -12.54 0.31 -27.55
CA GLU A 351 -13.64 -0.53 -28.02
C GLU A 351 -13.15 -1.81 -28.72
N ASP A 352 -12.00 -1.70 -29.41
CA ASP A 352 -11.35 -2.83 -30.07
C ASP A 352 -9.83 -2.63 -30.20
N VAL A 353 -9.11 -3.71 -30.53
CA VAL A 353 -7.64 -3.69 -30.70
C VAL A 353 -7.22 -2.81 -31.89
N GLY A 354 -8.03 -2.72 -32.94
CA GLY A 354 -7.75 -1.88 -34.11
C GLY A 354 -7.75 -0.39 -33.77
N ALA A 355 -8.62 0.05 -32.88
CA ALA A 355 -8.64 1.44 -32.38
C ALA A 355 -7.35 1.80 -31.63
N PHE A 356 -6.80 0.87 -30.84
CA PHE A 356 -5.53 1.07 -30.15
C PHE A 356 -4.34 1.11 -31.12
N ASP A 357 -4.31 0.26 -32.11
CA ASP A 357 -3.25 0.25 -33.11
C ASP A 357 -3.27 1.51 -33.99
N ALA A 358 -4.46 1.99 -34.36
CA ALA A 358 -4.63 3.27 -35.07
C ALA A 358 -4.14 4.45 -34.21
N PHE A 359 -4.45 4.46 -32.92
CA PHE A 359 -3.93 5.46 -31.99
C PHE A 359 -2.40 5.44 -31.92
N LYS A 360 -1.80 4.26 -31.73
CA LYS A 360 -0.34 4.11 -31.69
C LYS A 360 0.33 4.60 -32.98
N GLU A 361 -0.24 4.30 -34.14
CA GLU A 361 0.32 4.73 -35.42
C GLU A 361 0.20 6.25 -35.61
N THR A 362 -0.95 6.84 -35.22
CA THR A 362 -1.18 8.29 -35.33
C THR A 362 -0.20 9.09 -34.46
N TYR A 363 0.07 8.61 -33.24
CA TYR A 363 0.90 9.30 -32.25
C TYR A 363 2.30 8.68 -32.09
N ARG A 364 2.72 7.85 -33.05
CA ARG A 364 4.04 7.21 -33.06
C ARG A 364 5.14 8.28 -33.04
N ARG A 365 5.98 8.26 -32.01
CA ARG A 365 7.15 9.13 -31.93
C ARG A 365 8.27 8.55 -32.81
N LYS A 366 8.93 9.42 -33.58
CA LYS A 366 10.17 9.04 -34.26
C LYS A 366 11.20 8.62 -33.21
N LYS A 367 11.81 7.46 -33.41
CA LYS A 367 12.88 6.98 -32.53
C LYS A 367 14.08 7.93 -32.70
N PHE A 368 14.60 8.45 -31.59
CA PHE A 368 15.80 9.26 -31.61
C PHE A 368 16.99 8.41 -32.07
N THR A 369 17.79 8.96 -32.99
CA THR A 369 19.05 8.34 -33.44
C THR A 369 20.18 9.30 -33.04
N PRO A 370 21.19 8.84 -32.28
CA PRO A 370 22.34 9.66 -31.96
C PRO A 370 23.05 10.20 -33.23
N ALA A 371 23.66 11.33 -33.11
CA ALA A 371 24.44 11.91 -34.20
C ALA A 371 25.60 10.99 -34.60
N THR A 372 25.97 11.05 -35.87
CA THR A 372 27.16 10.36 -36.39
C THR A 372 28.36 11.26 -36.34
N PHE A 373 29.45 10.80 -35.76
CA PHE A 373 30.68 11.60 -35.60
C PHE A 373 31.79 11.09 -36.51
N GLN A 374 32.58 12.04 -37.02
CA GLN A 374 33.74 11.70 -37.86
C GLN A 374 34.84 11.07 -36.99
N LYS A 375 35.42 9.96 -37.44
CA LYS A 375 36.52 9.29 -36.73
C LYS A 375 37.69 10.22 -36.49
N GLY A 376 38.18 10.32 -35.24
CA GLY A 376 39.26 11.17 -34.83
C GLY A 376 38.89 12.65 -34.60
N SER A 377 37.61 13.02 -34.76
CA SER A 377 37.14 14.38 -34.48
C SER A 377 36.98 14.62 -32.97
N THR A 378 37.06 15.90 -32.61
CA THR A 378 36.64 16.39 -31.30
C THR A 378 35.22 16.94 -31.42
N VAL A 379 34.31 16.44 -30.59
CA VAL A 379 32.90 16.85 -30.51
C VAL A 379 32.75 17.77 -29.32
N GLY A 380 32.72 19.09 -29.59
CA GLY A 380 32.39 20.09 -28.57
C GLY A 380 30.90 20.15 -28.33
N GLY A 381 30.47 20.22 -27.06
CA GLY A 381 29.05 20.36 -26.77
C GLY A 381 28.71 20.71 -25.34
N PHE A 382 27.46 21.09 -25.17
CA PHE A 382 26.87 21.46 -23.88
C PHE A 382 26.07 20.30 -23.33
N ILE A 383 26.20 20.03 -22.03
CA ILE A 383 25.44 18.95 -21.35
C ILE A 383 24.36 19.56 -20.47
N GLY A 384 23.11 19.21 -20.74
CA GLY A 384 21.97 19.47 -19.87
C GLY A 384 21.62 18.25 -19.07
N ILE A 385 21.45 18.39 -17.74
CA ILE A 385 21.10 17.30 -16.81
C ILE A 385 19.83 17.66 -16.06
N ASP A 386 18.85 16.77 -16.11
CA ASP A 386 17.68 16.78 -15.25
C ASP A 386 17.84 15.71 -14.17
N GLY A 387 18.20 16.13 -12.96
CA GLY A 387 18.25 15.29 -11.76
C GLY A 387 16.87 15.17 -11.13
N GLY A 388 16.00 14.39 -11.75
CA GLY A 388 14.63 14.18 -11.28
C GLY A 388 14.55 13.20 -10.10
N SER A 389 13.37 13.13 -9.50
CA SER A 389 13.13 12.30 -8.31
C SER A 389 13.02 10.81 -8.59
N THR A 390 12.54 10.44 -9.78
CA THR A 390 12.32 9.04 -10.18
C THR A 390 13.20 8.62 -11.33
N SER A 391 13.78 9.57 -12.05
CA SER A 391 14.66 9.31 -13.17
C SER A 391 15.64 10.46 -13.38
N THR A 392 16.85 10.14 -13.86
CA THR A 392 17.85 11.11 -14.28
C THR A 392 17.98 11.06 -15.79
N LYS A 393 18.08 12.23 -16.42
CA LYS A 393 18.20 12.38 -17.86
C LYS A 393 19.36 13.33 -18.18
N ALA A 394 20.04 13.07 -19.27
CA ALA A 394 21.05 13.98 -19.80
C ALA A 394 20.97 14.06 -21.32
N VAL A 395 21.29 15.24 -21.85
CA VAL A 395 21.41 15.50 -23.28
C VAL A 395 22.71 16.16 -23.57
N LEU A 396 23.33 15.82 -24.72
CA LEU A 396 24.45 16.53 -25.30
C LEU A 396 23.93 17.35 -26.48
N LEU A 397 24.15 18.64 -26.46
CA LEU A 397 23.79 19.60 -27.51
C LEU A 397 25.04 20.16 -28.20
N ASP A 398 24.95 20.45 -29.49
CA ASP A 398 25.96 21.24 -30.18
C ASP A 398 25.81 22.77 -29.93
N GLU A 399 26.66 23.58 -30.53
CA GLU A 399 26.62 25.05 -30.44
C GLU A 399 25.33 25.66 -31.00
N HIS A 400 24.61 24.94 -31.85
CA HIS A 400 23.35 25.37 -32.45
C HIS A 400 22.15 24.89 -31.61
N GLY A 401 22.41 24.12 -30.53
CA GLY A 401 21.41 23.54 -29.66
C GLY A 401 20.72 22.32 -30.25
N GLU A 402 21.31 21.66 -31.25
CA GLU A 402 20.80 20.39 -31.77
C GLU A 402 21.23 19.24 -30.87
N ILE A 403 20.31 18.28 -30.67
CA ILE A 403 20.55 17.15 -29.78
C ILE A 403 21.43 16.11 -30.45
N LEU A 404 22.65 15.93 -29.96
CA LEU A 404 23.60 14.96 -30.46
C LEU A 404 23.43 13.57 -29.82
N CYS A 405 23.32 13.54 -28.50
CA CYS A 405 23.16 12.30 -27.72
C CYS A 405 22.15 12.48 -26.60
N LYS A 406 21.54 11.37 -26.16
CA LYS A 406 20.62 11.32 -25.01
C LYS A 406 20.98 10.18 -24.08
N SER A 407 20.79 10.38 -22.79
CA SER A 407 20.89 9.34 -21.78
C SER A 407 19.70 9.44 -20.82
N TYR A 408 19.17 8.30 -20.39
CA TYR A 408 18.03 8.22 -19.49
C TYR A 408 18.14 6.95 -18.63
N GLN A 409 17.90 7.08 -17.33
CA GLN A 409 17.71 5.92 -16.45
C GLN A 409 16.74 6.25 -15.32
N LEU A 410 16.11 5.20 -14.78
CA LEU A 410 15.39 5.30 -13.52
C LEU A 410 16.39 5.55 -12.38
N SER A 411 16.05 6.42 -11.45
CA SER A 411 16.92 6.75 -10.32
C SER A 411 17.12 5.54 -9.42
N ASN A 412 18.37 5.32 -9.02
CA ASN A 412 18.76 4.34 -8.00
C ASN A 412 18.77 4.94 -6.57
N GLY A 413 18.25 6.17 -6.42
CA GLY A 413 18.20 6.88 -5.15
C GLY A 413 19.48 7.66 -4.78
N ASN A 414 20.48 7.64 -5.65
CA ASN A 414 21.71 8.43 -5.50
C ASN A 414 21.89 9.34 -6.72
N PRO A 415 21.47 10.61 -6.66
CA PRO A 415 21.51 11.51 -7.81
C PRO A 415 22.93 11.78 -8.33
N ILE A 416 23.93 11.69 -7.47
CA ILE A 416 25.33 11.88 -7.87
C ILE A 416 25.79 10.70 -8.72
N GLN A 417 25.57 9.47 -8.25
CA GLN A 417 25.93 8.27 -9.01
C GLN A 417 25.11 8.15 -10.29
N ASP A 418 23.81 8.42 -10.22
CA ASP A 418 22.94 8.44 -11.41
C ASP A 418 23.46 9.42 -12.47
N THR A 419 24.00 10.58 -12.04
CA THR A 419 24.58 11.58 -12.95
C THR A 419 25.91 11.12 -13.53
N ILE A 420 26.79 10.49 -12.75
CA ILE A 420 28.03 9.89 -13.25
C ILE A 420 27.71 8.89 -14.37
N ASP A 421 26.75 8.00 -14.14
CA ASP A 421 26.31 7.00 -15.13
C ASP A 421 25.80 7.68 -16.42
N MET A 422 25.09 8.82 -16.29
CA MET A 422 24.63 9.58 -17.46
C MET A 422 25.79 10.17 -18.26
N PHE A 423 26.77 10.75 -17.57
CA PHE A 423 27.96 11.28 -18.24
C PHE A 423 28.76 10.20 -18.94
N GLU A 424 28.99 9.08 -18.28
CA GLU A 424 29.68 7.93 -18.87
C GLU A 424 28.96 7.40 -20.11
N ASN A 425 27.62 7.33 -20.05
CA ASN A 425 26.83 6.92 -21.20
C ASN A 425 26.93 7.91 -22.37
N LEU A 426 26.81 9.22 -22.13
CA LEU A 426 26.98 10.21 -23.18
C LEU A 426 28.39 10.18 -23.79
N ARG A 427 29.42 10.08 -22.94
CA ARG A 427 30.81 9.97 -23.39
C ARG A 427 31.01 8.74 -24.26
N LYS A 428 30.50 7.59 -23.83
CA LYS A 428 30.60 6.35 -24.56
C LYS A 428 29.92 6.41 -25.95
N GLN A 429 28.76 7.05 -26.06
CA GLN A 429 28.08 7.23 -27.36
C GLN A 429 28.97 8.01 -28.38
N VAL A 430 29.84 8.88 -27.91
CA VAL A 430 30.82 9.63 -28.77
C VAL A 430 32.09 8.80 -29.00
N GLU A 431 32.66 8.22 -27.96
CA GLU A 431 33.94 7.47 -28.02
C GLU A 431 33.82 6.14 -28.78
N ASP A 432 32.66 5.44 -28.72
CA ASP A 432 32.39 4.22 -29.49
C ASP A 432 32.45 4.48 -31.03
N GLN A 433 32.31 5.77 -31.45
CA GLN A 433 32.47 6.18 -32.83
C GLN A 433 33.91 6.68 -33.14
N ASN A 434 34.86 6.47 -32.24
CA ASN A 434 36.24 6.93 -32.29
C ASN A 434 36.37 8.47 -32.38
N ALA A 435 35.44 9.21 -31.77
CA ALA A 435 35.53 10.66 -31.59
C ALA A 435 35.83 10.97 -30.12
N LYS A 436 36.26 12.19 -29.81
CA LYS A 436 36.56 12.66 -28.45
C LYS A 436 35.50 13.67 -28.02
N LEU A 437 34.89 13.49 -26.85
CA LEU A 437 33.99 14.49 -26.28
C LEU A 437 34.77 15.61 -25.60
N GLU A 438 34.43 16.86 -25.91
CA GLU A 438 34.85 18.08 -25.23
C GLU A 438 33.62 18.78 -24.67
N VAL A 439 33.52 18.87 -23.33
CA VAL A 439 32.41 19.53 -22.67
C VAL A 439 32.65 21.02 -22.59
N LEU A 440 31.83 21.81 -23.29
CA LEU A 440 31.92 23.26 -23.36
C LEU A 440 31.19 23.97 -22.24
N GLY A 441 30.17 23.30 -21.63
CA GLY A 441 29.42 23.80 -20.50
C GLY A 441 28.42 22.79 -20.00
N VAL A 442 28.01 22.95 -18.73
CA VAL A 442 27.08 22.07 -18.04
C VAL A 442 25.96 22.87 -17.38
N ALA A 443 24.73 22.46 -17.63
CA ALA A 443 23.54 23.00 -16.98
C ALA A 443 22.79 21.91 -16.22
N THR A 444 22.28 22.24 -15.03
CA THR A 444 21.50 21.35 -14.21
C THR A 444 20.08 21.86 -13.98
N THR A 445 19.13 20.96 -13.94
CA THR A 445 17.73 21.22 -13.57
C THR A 445 17.16 20.04 -12.79
N GLY A 446 15.88 20.11 -12.46
CA GLY A 446 15.21 19.08 -11.67
C GLY A 446 15.41 19.27 -10.17
N TYR A 447 14.99 18.26 -9.44
CA TYR A 447 14.97 18.29 -7.98
C TYR A 447 16.39 18.39 -7.36
N ALA A 448 17.36 17.70 -7.96
CA ALA A 448 18.73 17.64 -7.47
C ALA A 448 19.63 18.74 -8.05
N LYS A 449 19.09 19.74 -8.76
CA LYS A 449 19.86 20.73 -9.52
C LYS A 449 20.97 21.44 -8.73
N ASP A 450 20.71 21.77 -7.47
CA ASP A 450 21.66 22.56 -6.67
C ASP A 450 22.86 21.70 -6.21
N ILE A 451 22.58 20.48 -5.71
CA ILE A 451 23.65 19.54 -5.33
C ILE A 451 24.47 19.11 -6.55
N LEU A 452 23.82 18.91 -7.70
CA LEU A 452 24.51 18.55 -8.94
C LEU A 452 25.33 19.72 -9.48
N LYS A 453 24.86 20.97 -9.34
CA LYS A 453 25.64 22.15 -9.70
C LYS A 453 26.95 22.17 -8.93
N ASP A 454 26.90 21.99 -7.62
CA ASP A 454 28.09 22.07 -6.77
C ASP A 454 29.07 20.92 -7.05
N VAL A 455 28.57 19.69 -7.17
CA VAL A 455 29.41 18.51 -7.41
C VAL A 455 30.06 18.51 -8.79
N LEU A 456 29.34 18.95 -9.81
CA LEU A 456 29.81 18.99 -11.19
C LEU A 456 30.56 20.31 -11.53
N ASN A 457 30.56 21.28 -10.63
CA ASN A 457 30.97 22.65 -10.93
C ASN A 457 30.26 23.17 -12.20
N ALA A 458 28.92 22.91 -12.27
CA ALA A 458 28.12 23.27 -13.43
C ALA A 458 27.97 24.80 -13.57
N ASP A 459 27.92 25.26 -14.80
CA ASP A 459 27.86 26.72 -15.12
C ASP A 459 26.54 27.32 -14.62
N VAL A 460 25.44 26.58 -14.74
CA VAL A 460 24.12 27.08 -14.37
C VAL A 460 23.21 25.99 -13.78
N ALA A 461 22.40 26.39 -12.79
CA ALA A 461 21.27 25.58 -12.29
C ALA A 461 19.96 26.31 -12.58
N LEU A 462 19.10 25.71 -13.36
CA LEU A 462 17.82 26.28 -13.79
C LEU A 462 16.66 25.70 -13.00
N VAL A 463 15.66 26.54 -12.75
CA VAL A 463 14.39 26.05 -12.24
C VAL A 463 13.71 25.23 -13.33
N GLU A 464 13.16 24.08 -12.97
CA GLU A 464 12.60 23.08 -13.88
C GLU A 464 11.50 23.65 -14.78
N THR A 465 10.63 24.52 -14.26
CA THR A 465 9.60 25.20 -15.06
C THR A 465 10.18 26.06 -16.16
N VAL A 466 11.30 26.73 -15.92
CA VAL A 466 12.01 27.52 -16.96
C VAL A 466 12.57 26.59 -18.04
N ALA A 467 13.20 25.48 -17.64
CA ALA A 467 13.74 24.51 -18.59
C ALA A 467 12.63 23.89 -19.47
N HIS A 468 11.45 23.59 -18.91
CA HIS A 468 10.29 23.08 -19.66
C HIS A 468 9.80 24.11 -20.69
N ILE A 469 9.71 25.37 -20.31
CA ILE A 469 9.22 26.43 -21.21
C ILE A 469 10.19 26.63 -22.37
N GLU A 470 11.48 26.77 -22.09
CA GLU A 470 12.52 26.96 -23.13
C GLU A 470 12.52 25.75 -24.12
N SER A 471 12.40 24.52 -23.58
CA SER A 471 12.31 23.35 -24.42
C SER A 471 11.02 23.31 -25.27
N ALA A 472 9.87 23.68 -24.69
CA ALA A 472 8.61 23.71 -25.42
C ALA A 472 8.64 24.75 -26.56
N LEU A 473 9.13 25.95 -26.27
CA LEU A 473 9.27 27.04 -27.28
C LEU A 473 10.26 26.68 -28.40
N LYS A 474 11.26 25.83 -28.12
CA LYS A 474 12.17 25.33 -29.14
C LYS A 474 11.52 24.34 -30.13
N PHE A 475 10.66 23.45 -29.61
CA PHE A 475 10.12 22.33 -30.41
C PHE A 475 8.71 22.56 -30.95
N TYR A 476 7.97 23.56 -30.45
CA TYR A 476 6.60 23.88 -30.85
C TYR A 476 6.46 25.37 -31.13
N GLU A 477 5.76 25.71 -32.22
CA GLU A 477 5.67 27.11 -32.70
C GLU A 477 4.91 28.03 -31.73
N ASP A 478 3.80 27.60 -31.16
CA ASP A 478 2.99 28.41 -30.23
C ASP A 478 2.32 27.53 -29.16
N PRO A 479 3.09 26.98 -28.22
CA PRO A 479 2.50 26.17 -27.17
C PRO A 479 1.72 27.05 -26.20
N HIS A 480 0.42 26.73 -25.98
CA HIS A 480 -0.43 27.42 -25.04
C HIS A 480 -0.44 26.78 -23.66
N VAL A 481 -0.29 25.45 -23.59
CA VAL A 481 -0.31 24.71 -22.33
C VAL A 481 0.79 23.65 -22.35
N ILE A 482 1.57 23.61 -21.29
CA ILE A 482 2.51 22.53 -21.01
C ILE A 482 1.97 21.75 -19.81
N VAL A 483 1.78 20.46 -19.96
CA VAL A 483 1.44 19.55 -18.87
C VAL A 483 2.59 18.59 -18.69
N ASP A 484 3.33 18.78 -17.60
CA ASP A 484 4.39 17.87 -17.19
C ASP A 484 3.88 16.96 -16.08
N VAL A 485 3.77 15.67 -16.39
CA VAL A 485 3.45 14.62 -15.43
C VAL A 485 4.74 13.93 -15.04
N GLY A 486 5.35 14.42 -13.99
CA GLY A 486 6.60 13.91 -13.46
C GLY A 486 6.44 12.61 -12.67
N GLY A 487 7.54 12.15 -12.08
CA GLY A 487 7.53 10.99 -11.22
C GLY A 487 6.77 11.24 -9.90
N GLN A 488 6.93 12.42 -9.31
CA GLN A 488 6.36 12.76 -8.00
C GLN A 488 5.55 14.06 -7.98
N ASP A 489 5.58 14.82 -9.05
CA ASP A 489 4.88 16.09 -9.16
C ASP A 489 4.17 16.21 -10.50
N ILE A 490 3.22 17.13 -10.56
CA ILE A 490 2.53 17.53 -11.79
C ILE A 490 2.62 19.03 -11.90
N LYS A 491 2.98 19.50 -13.11
CA LYS A 491 3.01 20.91 -13.42
C LYS A 491 2.11 21.19 -14.63
N ILE A 492 1.28 22.19 -14.51
CA ILE A 492 0.49 22.73 -15.61
C ILE A 492 0.93 24.17 -15.79
N ILE A 493 1.52 24.50 -16.94
CA ILE A 493 2.02 25.84 -17.26
C ILE A 493 1.18 26.36 -18.41
N ILE A 494 0.53 27.52 -18.20
CA ILE A 494 -0.28 28.18 -19.21
C ILE A 494 0.54 29.31 -19.81
N LEU A 495 0.71 29.27 -21.12
CA LEU A 495 1.47 30.26 -21.88
C LEU A 495 0.51 31.16 -22.67
N HIS A 496 0.93 32.40 -22.89
CA HIS A 496 0.32 33.34 -23.82
C HIS A 496 1.43 34.14 -24.52
N ASN A 497 1.47 34.07 -25.84
CA ASN A 497 2.53 34.68 -26.64
C ASN A 497 3.94 34.30 -26.14
N GLY A 498 4.18 33.01 -25.88
CA GLY A 498 5.47 32.50 -25.39
C GLY A 498 5.84 32.90 -23.96
N ARG A 499 4.93 33.53 -23.20
CA ARG A 499 5.17 33.93 -21.79
C ARG A 499 4.25 33.24 -20.84
N VAL A 500 4.73 32.95 -19.65
CA VAL A 500 3.91 32.33 -18.58
C VAL A 500 2.80 33.29 -18.17
N LYS A 501 1.56 32.84 -18.33
CA LYS A 501 0.37 33.52 -17.84
C LYS A 501 -0.03 33.02 -16.46
N ASP A 502 0.01 31.71 -16.24
CA ASP A 502 -0.32 31.08 -14.97
C ASP A 502 0.38 29.72 -14.88
N PHE A 503 0.56 29.20 -13.68
CA PHE A 503 1.02 27.83 -13.48
C PHE A 503 0.41 27.21 -12.24
N LYS A 504 0.20 25.89 -12.29
CA LYS A 504 -0.25 25.07 -11.16
C LYS A 504 0.78 23.98 -10.92
N LEU A 505 1.12 23.79 -9.68
CA LEU A 505 2.13 22.83 -9.27
C LEU A 505 1.59 22.01 -8.11
N ASN A 506 1.62 20.68 -8.24
CA ASN A 506 1.38 19.74 -7.14
C ASN A 506 2.67 19.00 -6.84
N THR A 507 3.33 19.36 -5.73
CA THR A 507 4.56 18.72 -5.23
C THR A 507 4.35 17.91 -3.97
N GLN A 508 3.11 17.90 -3.43
CA GLN A 508 2.83 17.34 -2.11
C GLN A 508 2.25 15.93 -2.16
N CYS A 509 1.69 15.52 -3.28
CA CYS A 509 1.03 14.23 -3.41
C CYS A 509 1.44 13.53 -4.69
N SER A 510 1.94 12.30 -4.59
CA SER A 510 2.30 11.48 -5.75
C SER A 510 1.10 10.77 -6.42
N ALA A 511 -0.12 11.04 -5.96
CA ALA A 511 -1.33 10.54 -6.62
C ALA A 511 -1.45 11.10 -8.04
N GLY A 512 -1.72 10.22 -9.00
CA GLY A 512 -1.83 10.60 -10.41
C GLY A 512 -0.49 10.87 -11.11
N ASN A 513 0.64 10.56 -10.49
CA ASN A 513 1.99 10.75 -11.02
C ASN A 513 2.60 9.45 -11.48
N GLY A 514 3.73 9.54 -12.20
CA GLY A 514 4.46 8.38 -12.72
C GLY A 514 4.89 7.40 -11.64
N TYR A 515 5.25 7.88 -10.45
CA TYR A 515 5.62 7.02 -9.33
C TYR A 515 4.45 6.14 -8.85
N PHE A 516 3.23 6.66 -8.83
CA PHE A 516 2.04 5.86 -8.49
C PHE A 516 1.83 4.73 -9.50
N LEU A 517 1.97 5.03 -10.80
CA LEU A 517 1.88 4.02 -11.86
C LEU A 517 3.00 2.98 -11.75
N GLN A 518 4.23 3.43 -11.53
CA GLN A 518 5.38 2.55 -11.36
C GLN A 518 5.21 1.62 -10.16
N SER A 519 4.88 2.17 -8.99
CA SER A 519 4.72 1.37 -7.76
C SER A 519 3.55 0.38 -7.86
N THR A 520 2.51 0.74 -8.62
CA THR A 520 1.39 -0.17 -8.88
C THR A 520 1.81 -1.31 -9.81
N ALA A 521 2.53 -1.01 -10.91
CA ALA A 521 3.06 -2.04 -11.80
C ALA A 521 3.99 -3.00 -11.05
N GLU A 522 4.93 -2.48 -10.26
CA GLU A 522 5.84 -3.28 -9.42
C GLU A 522 5.09 -4.16 -8.43
N GLY A 523 3.98 -3.67 -7.84
CA GLY A 523 3.09 -4.43 -6.96
C GLY A 523 2.44 -5.64 -7.66
N PHE A 524 2.31 -5.60 -8.98
CA PHE A 524 1.89 -6.73 -9.82
C PHE A 524 3.06 -7.57 -10.38
N GLY A 525 4.31 -7.26 -10.02
CA GLY A 525 5.50 -7.91 -10.57
C GLY A 525 5.81 -7.50 -12.01
N LEU A 526 5.33 -6.34 -12.45
CA LEU A 526 5.46 -5.83 -13.81
C LEU A 526 6.45 -4.66 -13.87
N ASN A 527 7.11 -4.50 -15.01
CA ASN A 527 7.85 -3.27 -15.29
C ASN A 527 6.87 -2.19 -15.76
N VAL A 528 7.10 -0.93 -15.36
CA VAL A 528 6.25 0.20 -15.75
C VAL A 528 6.13 0.36 -17.28
N ASN A 529 7.14 -0.03 -18.04
CA ASN A 529 7.10 0.00 -19.50
C ASN A 529 6.03 -0.93 -20.12
N GLN A 530 5.57 -1.94 -19.36
CA GLN A 530 4.52 -2.89 -19.76
C GLN A 530 3.12 -2.38 -19.39
N TYR A 531 3.04 -1.31 -18.58
CA TYR A 531 1.77 -0.81 -18.03
C TYR A 531 0.75 -0.50 -19.13
N ALA A 532 1.13 0.34 -20.09
CA ALA A 532 0.21 0.79 -21.14
C ALA A 532 -0.29 -0.37 -22.01
N ASP A 533 0.61 -1.21 -22.50
CA ASP A 533 0.23 -2.35 -23.35
C ASP A 533 -0.73 -3.31 -22.63
N LEU A 534 -0.47 -3.58 -21.35
CA LEU A 534 -1.35 -4.42 -20.53
C LEU A 534 -2.69 -3.75 -20.25
N ALA A 535 -2.72 -2.49 -19.86
CA ALA A 535 -3.95 -1.76 -19.59
C ALA A 535 -4.86 -1.68 -20.83
N PHE A 536 -4.27 -1.43 -21.99
CA PHE A 536 -5.02 -1.40 -23.26
C PHE A 536 -5.44 -2.78 -23.78
N SER A 537 -4.87 -3.86 -23.30
CA SER A 537 -5.28 -5.22 -23.65
C SER A 537 -6.56 -5.68 -22.94
N ALA A 538 -6.96 -4.98 -21.88
CA ALA A 538 -8.12 -5.34 -21.07
C ALA A 538 -9.44 -5.06 -21.82
N GLN A 539 -10.33 -6.05 -21.87
CA GLN A 539 -11.66 -5.92 -22.47
C GLN A 539 -12.71 -5.35 -21.49
N SER A 540 -12.43 -5.46 -20.19
CA SER A 540 -13.24 -4.93 -19.11
C SER A 540 -12.34 -4.35 -18.02
N MET A 541 -12.89 -3.46 -17.21
CA MET A 541 -12.13 -2.85 -16.10
C MET A 541 -13.04 -2.58 -14.90
N PRO A 542 -12.52 -2.64 -13.66
CA PRO A 542 -13.25 -2.19 -12.49
C PRO A 542 -13.40 -0.67 -12.49
N VAL A 543 -14.48 -0.18 -11.90
CA VAL A 543 -14.72 1.26 -11.75
C VAL A 543 -14.13 1.73 -10.44
N PHE A 544 -13.05 2.53 -10.51
CA PHE A 544 -12.43 3.15 -9.35
C PHE A 544 -13.19 4.40 -8.91
N GLY A 545 -13.17 4.67 -7.60
CA GLY A 545 -13.59 5.95 -7.06
C GLY A 545 -12.58 7.06 -7.37
N TYR A 546 -13.04 8.31 -7.51
CA TYR A 546 -12.14 9.45 -7.66
C TYR A 546 -11.46 9.81 -6.34
N GLY A 547 -10.23 10.30 -6.41
CA GLY A 547 -9.59 10.97 -5.29
C GLY A 547 -8.20 10.50 -4.91
N CYS A 548 -8.02 10.06 -3.68
CA CYS A 548 -6.71 9.85 -3.08
C CYS A 548 -6.09 8.49 -3.49
N ALA A 549 -4.80 8.49 -3.83
CA ALA A 549 -4.04 7.28 -4.17
C ALA A 549 -4.07 6.20 -3.06
N VAL A 550 -4.22 6.62 -1.79
CA VAL A 550 -4.36 5.67 -0.67
C VAL A 550 -5.66 4.88 -0.78
N PHE A 551 -6.76 5.54 -1.13
CA PHE A 551 -8.03 4.85 -1.36
C PHE A 551 -7.97 3.97 -2.60
N MET A 552 -7.34 4.43 -3.68
CA MET A 552 -7.12 3.62 -4.89
C MET A 552 -6.30 2.36 -4.59
N GLN A 553 -5.31 2.41 -3.70
CA GLN A 553 -4.58 1.20 -3.28
C GLN A 553 -5.48 0.20 -2.55
N SER A 554 -6.40 0.69 -1.71
CA SER A 554 -7.39 -0.17 -1.06
C SER A 554 -8.36 -0.77 -2.10
N ASP A 555 -8.77 0.03 -3.09
CA ASP A 555 -9.62 -0.44 -4.19
C ASP A 555 -8.90 -1.51 -5.04
N ILE A 556 -7.61 -1.32 -5.36
CA ILE A 556 -6.80 -2.33 -6.07
C ILE A 556 -6.90 -3.68 -5.37
N VAL A 557 -6.68 -3.70 -4.06
CA VAL A 557 -6.74 -4.96 -3.29
C VAL A 557 -8.15 -5.54 -3.25
N ASN A 558 -9.18 -4.70 -3.13
CA ASN A 558 -10.55 -5.16 -3.19
C ASN A 558 -10.89 -5.78 -4.55
N PHE A 559 -10.45 -5.15 -5.63
CA PHE A 559 -10.63 -5.69 -6.98
C PHE A 559 -9.85 -6.99 -7.22
N GLN A 560 -8.63 -7.09 -6.70
CA GLN A 560 -7.88 -8.36 -6.73
C GLN A 560 -8.64 -9.47 -6.01
N ARG A 561 -9.26 -9.18 -4.86
CA ARG A 561 -10.11 -10.15 -4.13
C ARG A 561 -11.33 -10.58 -4.94
N GLN A 562 -11.95 -9.66 -5.66
CA GLN A 562 -13.05 -9.93 -6.56
C GLN A 562 -12.60 -10.68 -7.83
N GLY A 563 -11.29 -10.96 -7.96
CA GLY A 563 -10.72 -11.71 -9.07
C GLY A 563 -10.51 -10.88 -10.34
N TRP A 564 -10.45 -9.55 -10.24
CA TRP A 564 -9.99 -8.73 -11.36
C TRP A 564 -8.51 -8.98 -11.61
N ARG A 565 -8.14 -9.13 -12.88
CA ARG A 565 -6.77 -9.39 -13.29
C ARG A 565 -5.95 -8.10 -13.33
N ALA A 566 -4.63 -8.23 -13.35
CA ALA A 566 -3.72 -7.08 -13.34
C ALA A 566 -4.02 -6.09 -14.47
N GLU A 567 -4.17 -6.58 -15.72
CA GLU A 567 -4.48 -5.75 -16.89
C GLU A 567 -5.80 -4.99 -16.75
N GLU A 568 -6.81 -5.61 -16.16
CA GLU A 568 -8.13 -5.01 -15.95
C GLU A 568 -8.07 -3.88 -14.90
N ILE A 569 -7.32 -4.12 -13.81
CA ILE A 569 -7.09 -3.13 -12.74
C ILE A 569 -6.26 -1.96 -13.25
N LEU A 570 -5.20 -2.24 -14.02
CA LEU A 570 -4.37 -1.20 -14.63
C LEU A 570 -5.17 -0.34 -15.62
N ALA A 571 -6.10 -0.95 -16.36
CA ALA A 571 -7.03 -0.22 -17.23
C ALA A 571 -7.95 0.72 -16.42
N GLY A 572 -8.54 0.23 -15.33
CA GLY A 572 -9.38 1.03 -14.45
C GLY A 572 -8.63 2.22 -13.83
N LEU A 573 -7.36 2.00 -13.42
CA LEU A 573 -6.51 3.08 -12.91
C LEU A 573 -6.12 4.11 -13.98
N ALA A 574 -5.95 3.68 -15.22
CA ALA A 574 -5.64 4.60 -16.32
C ALA A 574 -6.86 5.46 -16.71
N ALA A 575 -8.07 4.99 -16.43
CA ALA A 575 -9.32 5.71 -16.71
C ALA A 575 -9.68 6.77 -15.67
N VAL A 576 -9.10 6.71 -14.46
CA VAL A 576 -9.40 7.61 -13.35
C VAL A 576 -8.24 8.54 -13.03
#